data_af9d6f0a30610101057e37e114214d14
#
_entry.id   af9d6f0a30610101057e37e114214d14
#
_cell.length_a   1.000
_cell.length_b   1.000
_cell.length_c   1.000
_cell.angle_alpha   90.00
_cell.angle_beta   90.00
_cell.angle_gamma   90.00
#
_symmetry.space_group_name_H-M   'P 1'
#
loop_
_entity.id
_entity.type
_entity.pdbx_description
1 polymer ?
#
loop_
_entity_poly.entity_id
_entity_poly.type
_entity_poly.pdbx_seq_one_letter_code
_entity_poly.pdbx_strand_id
1 'polypeptide(L)'
;LNVFLELTQNEKMKDLEKDLSYNKVLVFNLGFNKKSKYTKEHWMYIPSKEVNYYRIGFYDNILDTNKLSMYIEIGFSKDAKIDVKKQLDLTLENLRKTGIIDEDMVLEEYVSIIMNPAYVHITKKAEEEIEKLKETLAKNFIYTIGRYGGWTYCSMEDCMIEAENLAEKINK
;
A
#
# COMPACT_ATOMS: atom_id res chain seq x y z
N LEU A 1 -6.72 -7.99 -9.49
CA LEU A 1 -6.82 -8.19 -10.95
C LEU A 1 -5.60 -8.95 -11.48
N ASN A 2 -4.36 -8.48 -11.26
CA ASN A 2 -3.13 -9.11 -11.79
C ASN A 2 -3.02 -10.62 -11.48
N VAL A 3 -3.27 -11.04 -10.21
CA VAL A 3 -3.26 -12.47 -9.83
C VAL A 3 -4.36 -13.25 -10.57
N PHE A 4 -5.54 -12.66 -10.73
CA PHE A 4 -6.63 -13.29 -11.49
C PHE A 4 -6.23 -13.49 -12.97
N LEU A 5 -5.60 -12.49 -13.58
CA LEU A 5 -5.14 -12.59 -14.97
C LEU A 5 -4.03 -13.63 -15.14
N GLU A 6 -3.12 -13.72 -14.17
CA GLU A 6 -2.05 -14.73 -14.14
C GLU A 6 -2.60 -16.16 -14.06
N LEU A 7 -3.67 -16.37 -13.29
CA LEU A 7 -4.32 -17.67 -13.14
C LEU A 7 -5.17 -18.07 -14.36
N THR A 8 -5.53 -17.13 -15.24
CA THR A 8 -6.25 -17.47 -16.46
C THR A 8 -5.33 -18.12 -17.48
N GLN A 9 -5.82 -19.09 -18.22
CA GLN A 9 -5.07 -19.70 -19.32
C GLN A 9 -5.25 -18.95 -20.65
N ASN A 10 -5.86 -17.77 -20.63
CA ASN A 10 -6.16 -16.97 -21.81
C ASN A 10 -4.95 -16.08 -22.15
N GLU A 11 -4.32 -16.29 -23.31
CA GLU A 11 -3.14 -15.55 -23.75
C GLU A 11 -3.36 -14.02 -23.81
N LYS A 12 -4.53 -13.56 -24.27
CA LYS A 12 -4.85 -12.12 -24.31
C LYS A 12 -4.91 -11.51 -22.91
N MET A 13 -5.42 -12.25 -21.93
CA MET A 13 -5.46 -11.79 -20.53
C MET A 13 -4.07 -11.75 -19.90
N LYS A 14 -3.20 -12.71 -20.24
CA LYS A 14 -1.80 -12.70 -19.82
C LYS A 14 -1.00 -11.53 -20.41
N ASP A 15 -1.30 -11.12 -21.63
CA ASP A 15 -0.66 -9.95 -22.23
C ASP A 15 -1.08 -8.65 -21.52
N LEU A 16 -2.34 -8.52 -21.16
CA LEU A 16 -2.79 -7.39 -20.32
C LEU A 16 -2.06 -7.35 -18.97
N GLU A 17 -1.83 -8.50 -18.31
CA GLU A 17 -1.11 -8.54 -17.03
C GLU A 17 0.28 -7.90 -17.12
N LYS A 18 0.98 -8.08 -18.25
CA LYS A 18 2.30 -7.47 -18.48
C LYS A 18 2.27 -5.95 -18.55
N ASP A 19 1.16 -5.37 -19.01
CA ASP A 19 0.95 -3.92 -19.09
C ASP A 19 0.55 -3.30 -17.74
N LEU A 20 0.13 -4.11 -16.76
CA LEU A 20 -0.25 -3.66 -15.42
C LEU A 20 1.00 -3.42 -14.56
N SER A 21 1.36 -2.17 -14.40
CA SER A 21 2.49 -1.80 -13.55
C SER A 21 2.05 -1.28 -12.18
N TYR A 22 2.87 -1.53 -11.17
CA TYR A 22 2.61 -1.14 -9.79
C TYR A 22 3.92 -1.07 -9.00
N ASN A 23 3.87 -0.49 -7.82
CA ASN A 23 4.96 -0.57 -6.86
C ASN A 23 4.66 -1.54 -5.72
N LYS A 24 5.70 -1.91 -4.98
CA LYS A 24 5.59 -2.56 -3.67
C LYS A 24 5.81 -1.53 -2.57
N VAL A 25 5.20 -1.74 -1.42
CA VAL A 25 5.48 -0.96 -0.22
C VAL A 25 5.78 -1.92 0.93
N LEU A 26 6.94 -1.75 1.55
CA LEU A 26 7.23 -2.35 2.84
C LEU A 26 6.72 -1.41 3.92
N VAL A 27 5.88 -1.93 4.79
CA VAL A 27 5.37 -1.23 5.96
C VAL A 27 5.99 -1.86 7.20
N PHE A 28 6.58 -1.03 8.05
CA PHE A 28 6.90 -1.40 9.41
C PHE A 28 5.88 -0.78 10.36
N ASN A 29 5.35 -1.56 11.29
CA ASN A 29 4.70 -1.06 12.49
C ASN A 29 5.70 -1.25 13.64
N LEU A 30 6.07 -0.15 14.30
CA LEU A 30 7.13 -0.09 15.31
C LEU A 30 6.55 0.37 16.64
N GLY A 31 6.90 -0.32 17.72
CA GLY A 31 6.55 0.06 19.08
C GLY A 31 7.81 0.37 19.91
N PHE A 32 7.84 1.52 20.57
CA PHE A 32 8.97 1.99 21.37
C PHE A 32 8.60 2.15 22.86
N ASN A 33 9.59 2.12 23.73
CA ASN A 33 9.44 2.22 25.18
C ASN A 33 9.04 3.61 25.69
N LYS A 34 9.12 4.65 24.88
CA LYS A 34 8.84 6.05 25.23
C LYS A 34 7.95 6.72 24.19
N LYS A 35 7.28 7.82 24.59
CA LYS A 35 6.51 8.67 23.68
C LYS A 35 7.44 9.53 22.81
N SER A 36 7.02 9.81 21.58
CA SER A 36 7.70 10.76 20.68
C SER A 36 7.49 12.20 21.14
N LYS A 37 8.39 13.09 20.70
CA LYS A 37 8.21 14.55 20.79
C LYS A 37 7.11 15.08 19.84
N TYR A 38 6.75 14.32 18.83
CA TYR A 38 5.64 14.61 17.92
C TYR A 38 4.34 14.11 18.54
N THR A 39 3.59 15.00 19.17
CA THR A 39 2.42 14.64 19.98
C THR A 39 1.08 15.01 19.35
N LYS A 40 1.09 15.66 18.18
CA LYS A 40 -0.10 16.14 17.47
C LYS A 40 -0.21 15.65 16.04
N GLU A 41 0.91 15.21 15.49
CA GLU A 41 1.00 14.75 14.11
C GLU A 41 0.39 13.35 14.00
N HIS A 42 -0.51 13.14 13.04
CA HIS A 42 -1.03 11.82 12.74
C HIS A 42 -0.17 11.10 11.69
N TRP A 43 0.36 11.86 10.71
CA TRP A 43 1.35 11.39 9.74
C TRP A 43 2.19 12.53 9.18
N MET A 44 3.34 12.18 8.62
CA MET A 44 4.22 13.10 7.90
C MET A 44 4.71 12.45 6.60
N TYR A 45 4.78 13.25 5.54
CA TYR A 45 5.48 12.89 4.31
C TYR A 45 6.91 13.40 4.37
N ILE A 46 7.86 12.57 3.97
CA ILE A 46 9.30 12.87 4.01
C ILE A 46 9.83 12.90 2.57
N PRO A 47 9.97 14.09 1.95
CA PRO A 47 10.41 14.21 0.57
C PRO A 47 11.93 14.02 0.39
N SER A 48 12.68 13.93 1.48
CA SER A 48 14.15 13.76 1.45
C SER A 48 14.53 12.39 0.89
N LYS A 49 15.51 12.38 -0.01
CA LYS A 49 16.14 11.16 -0.54
C LYS A 49 17.24 10.60 0.37
N GLU A 50 17.54 11.26 1.48
CA GLU A 50 18.57 10.84 2.44
C GLU A 50 18.07 9.75 3.39
N VAL A 51 16.77 9.48 3.41
CA VAL A 51 16.14 8.42 4.20
C VAL A 51 15.45 7.41 3.29
N ASN A 52 15.26 6.20 3.80
CA ASN A 52 14.68 5.11 3.01
C ASN A 52 13.14 5.09 3.01
N TYR A 53 12.48 5.93 3.78
CA TYR A 53 11.02 6.00 3.90
C TYR A 53 10.47 7.33 3.34
N TYR A 54 9.23 7.30 2.85
CA TYR A 54 8.56 8.48 2.31
C TYR A 54 7.38 8.96 3.17
N ARG A 55 6.85 8.10 4.03
CA ARG A 55 5.74 8.40 4.95
C ARG A 55 5.93 7.69 6.27
N ILE A 56 5.62 8.41 7.34
CA ILE A 56 5.53 7.88 8.71
C ILE A 56 4.23 8.33 9.33
N GLY A 57 3.68 7.56 10.24
CA GLY A 57 2.47 7.93 10.97
C GLY A 57 2.52 7.48 12.41
N PHE A 58 1.75 8.15 13.26
CA PHE A 58 1.77 8.04 14.71
C PHE A 58 0.43 7.52 15.21
N TYR A 59 0.34 6.23 15.51
CA TYR A 59 -0.86 5.61 16.06
C TYR A 59 -1.12 6.05 17.52
N ASP A 60 -0.05 6.27 18.27
CA ASP A 60 -0.13 6.71 19.66
C ASP A 60 -0.83 8.05 19.82
N ASN A 61 -0.72 8.96 18.84
CA ASN A 61 -1.44 10.23 18.86
C ASN A 61 -2.93 10.08 18.55
N ILE A 62 -3.31 9.04 17.78
CA ILE A 62 -4.73 8.75 17.49
C ILE A 62 -5.36 8.01 18.67
N LEU A 63 -4.60 7.11 19.31
CA LEU A 63 -5.07 6.25 20.40
C LEU A 63 -4.83 6.86 21.79
N ASP A 64 -4.16 8.02 21.86
CA ASP A 64 -3.76 8.72 23.10
C ASP A 64 -3.02 7.80 24.09
N THR A 65 -1.98 7.14 23.60
CA THR A 65 -1.14 6.24 24.40
C THR A 65 0.17 6.91 24.82
N ASN A 66 0.81 6.39 25.89
CA ASN A 66 2.04 6.96 26.47
C ASN A 66 3.34 6.42 25.86
N LYS A 67 3.26 5.50 24.89
CA LYS A 67 4.41 4.93 24.18
C LYS A 67 4.22 5.14 22.68
N LEU A 68 5.30 5.46 21.99
CA LEU A 68 5.30 5.64 20.54
C LEU A 68 4.90 4.33 19.85
N SER A 69 3.83 4.38 19.10
CA SER A 69 3.42 3.36 18.14
C SER A 69 3.28 4.03 16.77
N MET A 70 4.06 3.58 15.80
CA MET A 70 4.14 4.25 14.51
C MET A 70 4.19 3.27 13.36
N TYR A 71 3.80 3.73 12.16
CA TYR A 71 4.07 3.02 10.92
C TYR A 71 5.06 3.78 10.05
N ILE A 72 5.82 3.03 9.27
CA ILE A 72 6.82 3.52 8.30
C ILE A 72 6.51 2.90 6.95
N GLU A 73 6.48 3.70 5.89
CA GLU A 73 6.27 3.21 4.52
C GLU A 73 7.50 3.45 3.64
N ILE A 74 7.95 2.38 3.00
CA ILE A 74 9.12 2.35 2.11
C ILE A 74 8.68 1.83 0.75
N GLY A 75 8.84 2.65 -0.30
CA GLY A 75 8.46 2.30 -1.66
C GLY A 75 9.55 1.53 -2.40
N PHE A 76 9.14 0.52 -3.18
CA PHE A 76 10.01 -0.30 -4.01
C PHE A 76 9.41 -0.52 -5.39
N SER A 77 10.25 -0.76 -6.39
CA SER A 77 9.78 -1.20 -7.70
C SER A 77 9.15 -2.60 -7.64
N LYS A 78 8.31 -2.93 -8.62
CA LYS A 78 7.64 -4.24 -8.78
C LYS A 78 8.62 -5.41 -8.61
N ASP A 79 9.82 -5.32 -9.20
CA ASP A 79 10.78 -6.42 -9.27
C ASP A 79 11.81 -6.41 -8.14
N ALA A 80 11.74 -5.44 -7.22
CA ALA A 80 12.70 -5.34 -6.13
C ALA A 80 12.66 -6.56 -5.22
N LYS A 81 13.84 -7.05 -4.86
CA LYS A 81 14.05 -8.01 -3.77
C LYS A 81 14.25 -7.23 -2.48
N ILE A 82 13.39 -7.43 -1.51
CA ILE A 82 13.35 -6.64 -0.27
C ILE A 82 14.00 -7.45 0.85
N ASP A 83 15.13 -6.97 1.33
CA ASP A 83 15.75 -7.47 2.58
C ASP A 83 15.15 -6.70 3.75
N VAL A 84 14.15 -7.31 4.39
CA VAL A 84 13.38 -6.70 5.48
C VAL A 84 14.27 -6.30 6.66
N LYS A 85 15.24 -7.16 7.03
CA LYS A 85 16.14 -6.90 8.17
C LYS A 85 17.01 -5.69 7.89
N LYS A 86 17.65 -5.63 6.73
CA LYS A 86 18.46 -4.49 6.29
C LYS A 86 17.65 -3.19 6.25
N GLN A 87 16.40 -3.27 5.77
CA GLN A 87 15.54 -2.09 5.74
C GLN A 87 15.14 -1.63 7.14
N LEU A 88 14.91 -2.54 8.08
CA LEU A 88 14.62 -2.19 9.47
C LEU A 88 15.82 -1.45 10.11
N ASP A 89 17.02 -2.02 9.99
CA ASP A 89 18.22 -1.43 10.57
C ASP A 89 18.48 -0.02 10.01
N LEU A 90 18.36 0.15 8.69
CA LEU A 90 18.47 1.46 8.03
C LEU A 90 17.35 2.44 8.45
N THR A 91 16.13 1.94 8.63
CA THR A 91 15.01 2.76 9.10
C THR A 91 15.26 3.30 10.51
N LEU A 92 15.72 2.46 11.42
CA LEU A 92 16.03 2.87 12.80
C LEU A 92 17.17 3.88 12.84
N GLU A 93 18.23 3.69 12.04
CA GLU A 93 19.30 4.66 11.87
C GLU A 93 18.77 6.01 11.36
N ASN A 94 17.97 5.99 10.31
CA ASN A 94 17.41 7.20 9.72
C ASN A 94 16.42 7.92 10.66
N LEU A 95 15.63 7.20 11.45
CA LEU A 95 14.73 7.78 12.45
C LEU A 95 15.52 8.53 13.54
N ARG A 96 16.68 8.00 13.98
CA ARG A 96 17.59 8.69 14.90
C ARG A 96 18.24 9.90 14.24
N LYS A 97 18.84 9.72 13.07
CA LYS A 97 19.48 10.80 12.29
C LYS A 97 18.54 11.99 12.06
N THR A 98 17.25 11.73 11.81
CA THR A 98 16.25 12.78 11.59
C THR A 98 15.62 13.29 12.90
N GLY A 99 15.97 12.71 14.03
CA GLY A 99 15.44 13.08 15.34
C GLY A 99 13.93 12.76 15.49
N ILE A 100 13.40 11.80 14.74
CA ILE A 100 12.05 11.27 14.94
C ILE A 100 11.98 10.46 16.23
N ILE A 101 13.02 9.68 16.48
CA ILE A 101 13.26 8.98 17.75
C ILE A 101 14.57 9.48 18.36
N ASP A 102 14.64 9.48 19.68
CA ASP A 102 15.84 9.86 20.43
C ASP A 102 16.78 8.65 20.60
N GLU A 103 18.06 8.91 20.91
CA GLU A 103 19.10 7.87 21.03
C GLU A 103 18.79 6.82 22.11
N ASP A 104 18.08 7.23 23.17
CA ASP A 104 17.73 6.39 24.30
C ASP A 104 16.39 5.67 24.15
N MET A 105 15.71 5.85 23.01
CA MET A 105 14.49 5.11 22.68
C MET A 105 14.82 3.69 22.20
N VAL A 106 14.19 2.72 22.84
CA VAL A 106 14.37 1.29 22.55
C VAL A 106 13.16 0.77 21.77
N LEU A 107 13.41 0.12 20.64
CA LEU A 107 12.40 -0.64 19.91
C LEU A 107 12.02 -1.86 20.76
N GLU A 108 10.78 -1.94 21.23
CA GLU A 108 10.26 -3.07 22.01
C GLU A 108 9.72 -4.18 21.12
N GLU A 109 9.02 -3.80 20.04
CA GLU A 109 8.36 -4.76 19.14
C GLU A 109 8.22 -4.17 17.73
N TYR A 110 8.18 -5.02 16.72
CA TYR A 110 7.82 -4.61 15.36
C TYR A 110 7.13 -5.70 14.57
N VAL A 111 6.32 -5.27 13.60
CA VAL A 111 5.73 -6.12 12.56
C VAL A 111 6.07 -5.52 11.20
N SER A 112 6.34 -6.37 10.21
CA SER A 112 6.58 -5.95 8.83
C SER A 112 5.57 -6.59 7.88
N ILE A 113 5.11 -5.81 6.90
CA ILE A 113 4.19 -6.25 5.85
C ILE A 113 4.71 -5.75 4.51
N ILE A 114 4.80 -6.63 3.52
CA ILE A 114 5.07 -6.25 2.14
C ILE A 114 3.73 -6.26 1.38
N MET A 115 3.25 -5.08 1.01
CA MET A 115 2.11 -4.93 0.12
C MET A 115 2.58 -5.12 -1.33
N ASN A 116 2.00 -6.10 -2.04
CA ASN A 116 2.34 -6.46 -3.40
C ASN A 116 1.09 -6.96 -4.16
N PRO A 117 0.47 -6.15 -5.03
CA PRO A 117 0.76 -4.75 -5.32
C PRO A 117 0.41 -3.80 -4.17
N ALA A 118 1.03 -2.62 -4.13
CA ALA A 118 0.68 -1.54 -3.23
C ALA A 118 -0.08 -0.42 -3.97
N TYR A 119 0.63 0.38 -4.77
CA TYR A 119 0.00 1.40 -5.60
C TYR A 119 0.07 0.97 -7.07
N VAL A 120 -1.09 0.90 -7.70
CA VAL A 120 -1.22 0.63 -9.14
C VAL A 120 -0.85 1.89 -9.93
N HIS A 121 -0.15 1.72 -11.05
CA HIS A 121 0.15 2.82 -11.94
C HIS A 121 -0.96 2.90 -12.99
N ILE A 122 -1.66 4.02 -13.00
CA ILE A 122 -2.78 4.27 -13.92
C ILE A 122 -2.21 4.89 -15.19
N THR A 123 -2.41 4.22 -16.31
CA THR A 123 -2.09 4.73 -17.65
C THR A 123 -3.34 4.69 -18.50
N LYS A 124 -3.47 5.61 -19.46
CA LYS A 124 -4.61 5.64 -20.37
C LYS A 124 -4.83 4.30 -21.08
N LYS A 125 -3.74 3.64 -21.50
CA LYS A 125 -3.80 2.32 -22.11
C LYS A 125 -4.37 1.28 -21.15
N ALA A 126 -3.89 1.25 -19.88
CA ALA A 126 -4.38 0.30 -18.88
C ALA A 126 -5.88 0.54 -18.59
N GLU A 127 -6.33 1.78 -18.47
CA GLU A 127 -7.74 2.11 -18.25
C GLU A 127 -8.62 1.54 -19.39
N GLU A 128 -8.26 1.82 -20.65
CA GLU A 128 -9.02 1.36 -21.82
C GLU A 128 -9.08 -0.18 -21.91
N GLU A 129 -7.97 -0.85 -21.64
CA GLU A 129 -7.91 -2.33 -21.70
C GLU A 129 -8.67 -2.98 -20.53
N ILE A 130 -8.65 -2.38 -19.35
CA ILE A 130 -9.38 -2.87 -18.18
C ILE A 130 -10.88 -2.73 -18.37
N GLU A 131 -11.36 -1.62 -18.93
CA GLU A 131 -12.80 -1.48 -19.21
C GLU A 131 -13.27 -2.53 -20.22
N LYS A 132 -12.53 -2.79 -21.28
CA LYS A 132 -12.85 -3.89 -22.23
C LYS A 132 -12.84 -5.27 -21.54
N LEU A 133 -11.90 -5.47 -20.62
CA LEU A 133 -11.84 -6.71 -19.82
C LEU A 133 -13.08 -6.85 -18.93
N LYS A 134 -13.45 -5.80 -18.20
CA LYS A 134 -14.65 -5.78 -17.34
C LYS A 134 -15.92 -6.11 -18.14
N GLU A 135 -16.08 -5.51 -19.31
CA GLU A 135 -17.21 -5.82 -20.21
C GLU A 135 -17.22 -7.30 -20.64
N THR A 136 -16.04 -7.84 -20.96
CA THR A 136 -15.91 -9.25 -21.38
C THR A 136 -16.22 -10.21 -20.23
N LEU A 137 -15.73 -9.92 -19.04
CA LEU A 137 -15.98 -10.71 -17.83
C LEU A 137 -17.45 -10.66 -17.41
N ALA A 138 -18.07 -9.48 -17.50
CA ALA A 138 -19.49 -9.29 -17.16
C ALA A 138 -20.43 -10.15 -18.02
N LYS A 139 -20.11 -10.43 -19.28
CA LYS A 139 -20.85 -11.38 -20.16
C LYS A 139 -20.86 -12.81 -19.60
N ASN A 140 -19.91 -13.13 -18.74
CA ASN A 140 -19.80 -14.43 -18.05
C ASN A 140 -20.14 -14.32 -16.55
N PHE A 141 -20.84 -13.25 -16.15
CA PHE A 141 -21.22 -13.00 -14.75
C PHE A 141 -20.03 -12.88 -13.78
N ILE A 142 -18.87 -12.49 -14.28
CA ILE A 142 -17.67 -12.23 -13.48
C ILE A 142 -17.49 -10.71 -13.39
N TYR A 143 -17.42 -10.18 -12.17
CA TYR A 143 -17.28 -8.75 -11.91
C TYR A 143 -16.05 -8.50 -11.06
N THR A 144 -15.27 -7.47 -11.40
CA THR A 144 -14.11 -7.03 -10.62
C THR A 144 -14.33 -5.58 -10.18
N ILE A 145 -14.13 -5.30 -8.89
CA ILE A 145 -14.37 -3.98 -8.29
C ILE A 145 -13.24 -3.62 -7.32
N GLY A 146 -13.24 -2.36 -6.89
CA GLY A 146 -12.30 -1.81 -5.92
C GLY A 146 -10.93 -1.53 -6.51
N ARG A 147 -10.02 -1.02 -5.67
CA ARG A 147 -8.71 -0.51 -6.07
C ARG A 147 -7.90 -1.48 -6.93
N TYR A 148 -7.83 -2.74 -6.55
CA TYR A 148 -7.03 -3.74 -7.27
C TYR A 148 -7.83 -4.51 -8.32
N GLY A 149 -9.15 -4.65 -8.15
CA GLY A 149 -10.04 -5.26 -9.13
C GLY A 149 -10.32 -4.32 -10.31
N GLY A 150 -10.47 -3.03 -10.05
CA GLY A 150 -10.62 -1.99 -11.07
C GLY A 150 -9.31 -1.40 -11.58
N TRP A 151 -8.16 -1.74 -10.98
CA TRP A 151 -6.84 -1.16 -11.26
C TRP A 151 -6.84 0.37 -11.26
N THR A 152 -7.46 0.95 -10.23
CA THR A 152 -7.70 2.38 -10.10
C THR A 152 -7.26 2.90 -8.74
N TYR A 153 -7.16 4.22 -8.62
CA TYR A 153 -6.94 4.87 -7.33
C TYR A 153 -8.30 5.31 -6.76
N CYS A 154 -8.74 4.64 -5.71
CA CYS A 154 -10.00 4.93 -5.03
C CYS A 154 -9.85 4.82 -3.50
N SER A 155 -10.73 5.52 -2.79
CA SER A 155 -10.86 5.46 -1.34
C SER A 155 -11.62 4.21 -0.88
N MET A 156 -11.72 4.00 0.43
CA MET A 156 -12.61 2.97 0.98
C MET A 156 -14.07 3.28 0.68
N GLU A 157 -14.47 4.56 0.75
CA GLU A 157 -15.82 5.01 0.42
C GLU A 157 -16.17 4.71 -1.04
N ASP A 158 -15.28 5.03 -1.99
CA ASP A 158 -15.47 4.71 -3.41
C ASP A 158 -15.68 3.20 -3.63
N CYS A 159 -14.91 2.36 -2.92
CA CYS A 159 -15.08 0.90 -2.98
C CYS A 159 -16.44 0.44 -2.44
N MET A 160 -16.96 1.08 -1.38
CA MET A 160 -18.29 0.76 -0.83
C MET A 160 -19.40 1.15 -1.82
N ILE A 161 -19.30 2.35 -2.40
CA ILE A 161 -20.26 2.83 -3.42
C ILE A 161 -20.22 1.93 -4.66
N GLU A 162 -19.04 1.54 -5.11
CA GLU A 162 -18.90 0.63 -6.26
C GLU A 162 -19.55 -0.74 -5.98
N ALA A 163 -19.38 -1.26 -4.76
CA ALA A 163 -19.99 -2.52 -4.34
C ALA A 163 -21.53 -2.43 -4.28
N GLU A 164 -22.06 -1.33 -3.74
CA GLU A 164 -23.51 -1.08 -3.69
C GLU A 164 -24.12 -1.02 -5.10
N ASN A 165 -23.50 -0.22 -5.99
CA ASN A 165 -23.94 -0.10 -7.39
C ASN A 165 -23.91 -1.45 -8.13
N LEU A 166 -22.89 -2.28 -7.87
CA LEU A 166 -22.80 -3.61 -8.45
C LEU A 166 -23.91 -4.52 -7.91
N ALA A 167 -24.16 -4.50 -6.61
CA ALA A 167 -25.22 -5.30 -5.98
C ALA A 167 -26.60 -4.95 -6.54
N GLU A 168 -26.90 -3.67 -6.71
CA GLU A 168 -28.14 -3.23 -7.34
C GLU A 168 -28.27 -3.68 -8.81
N LYS A 169 -27.16 -3.67 -9.56
CA LYS A 169 -27.13 -4.11 -10.95
C LYS A 169 -27.40 -5.62 -11.09
N ILE A 170 -26.89 -6.43 -10.17
CA ILE A 170 -27.03 -7.89 -10.21
C ILE A 170 -28.43 -8.33 -9.76
N ASN A 171 -29.06 -7.57 -8.87
CA ASN A 171 -30.39 -7.90 -8.32
C ASN A 171 -31.58 -7.41 -9.18
N LYS A 172 -31.32 -6.74 -10.30
CA LYS A 172 -32.31 -6.36 -11.30
C LYS A 172 -32.47 -7.45 -12.38
#